data_fafbe85b0e28c63f6a1cc13b56f056dd
#
_entry.id   fafbe85b0e28c63f6a1cc13b56f056dd
#
_cell.length_a   1.000
_cell.length_b   1.000
_cell.length_c   1.000
_cell.angle_alpha   90.00
_cell.angle_beta   90.00
_cell.angle_gamma   90.00
#
_symmetry.space_group_name_H-M   'P 1'
#
loop_
_entity.id
_entity.type
_entity.pdbx_description
1 polymer ?
#
loop_
_entity_poly.entity_id
_entity_poly.type
_entity_poly.pdbx_seq_one_letter_code
_entity_poly.pdbx_strand_id
1 'polypeptide(L)'
;MTAAMAVSSMSMAVNVFAEEDTTEEAAESEEPAEGEPTAVTTVGPDDGTKYEMWSFVDLHNEFYGKMVEKWNEENPDKQIQVTFSTYPYSDMHNKLMMSLQAGSGAPDLCDIEIGQFPNYSGDDSPLYSMNDALAPYEDTMVQSRLDVYSKADGTRLGVPFHVGATVMYWNADLLESYGLDYKSVKTWDDYTKLGEELKEASNGEVYLTSVDTGGVDWMWLAMAENGEDWTGGPDGTVNVQLDSVKEMLTMQQNWLNDGIAMVSTDGHVDLEAGFSNIMDGKIASFPKAMWYMSRFKDYMPEMEGKYDITTCPVFEEGQKCSVGIGGTGTVVTNQCENPELAAEWLAWAKCSEEGENLIW
;
A
#
# COMPACT_ATOMS: atom_id res chain seq x y z
N MET A 1 43.56 -35.50 -21.95
CA MET A 1 42.49 -36.53 -21.97
C MET A 1 41.22 -35.83 -21.54
N THR A 2 40.43 -35.47 -22.53
CA THR A 2 39.14 -34.79 -22.40
C THR A 2 38.04 -35.85 -22.45
N ALA A 3 37.17 -35.88 -21.45
CA ALA A 3 35.99 -36.74 -21.48
C ALA A 3 34.74 -35.82 -21.54
N ALA A 4 34.06 -35.84 -22.69
CA ALA A 4 32.77 -35.25 -22.89
C ALA A 4 31.69 -36.25 -22.48
N MET A 5 30.75 -35.85 -21.60
CA MET A 5 29.52 -36.60 -21.34
C MET A 5 28.39 -36.01 -22.16
N ALA A 6 27.84 -36.82 -23.06
CA ALA A 6 26.62 -36.55 -23.78
C ALA A 6 25.42 -37.00 -22.96
N VAL A 7 24.44 -36.11 -22.77
CA VAL A 7 23.13 -36.45 -22.18
C VAL A 7 22.17 -36.73 -23.33
N SER A 8 21.64 -37.92 -23.37
CA SER A 8 20.66 -38.41 -24.32
C SER A 8 19.24 -38.11 -23.80
N SER A 9 18.47 -37.33 -24.53
CA SER A 9 17.05 -37.10 -24.28
C SER A 9 16.23 -38.22 -24.94
N MET A 10 15.48 -38.94 -24.13
CA MET A 10 14.52 -39.96 -24.57
C MET A 10 13.14 -39.28 -24.68
N SER A 11 12.62 -39.14 -25.88
CA SER A 11 11.24 -38.72 -26.14
C SER A 11 10.34 -39.97 -26.10
N MET A 12 9.37 -39.98 -25.19
CA MET A 12 8.24 -40.94 -25.25
C MET A 12 7.06 -40.25 -25.94
N ALA A 13 6.66 -40.79 -27.06
CA ALA A 13 5.40 -40.44 -27.73
C ALA A 13 4.25 -41.20 -27.05
N VAL A 14 3.24 -40.46 -26.58
CA VAL A 14 1.96 -41.03 -26.15
C VAL A 14 0.90 -40.59 -27.15
N ASN A 15 0.27 -41.59 -27.80
CA ASN A 15 -0.90 -41.37 -28.63
C ASN A 15 -2.12 -41.14 -27.75
N VAL A 16 -2.79 -40.00 -27.96
CA VAL A 16 -4.13 -39.74 -27.37
C VAL A 16 -5.16 -39.67 -28.47
N PHE A 17 -6.24 -40.41 -28.26
CA PHE A 17 -7.44 -40.44 -29.09
C PHE A 17 -8.15 -39.07 -29.01
N ALA A 18 -8.66 -38.63 -30.16
CA ALA A 18 -9.49 -37.43 -30.27
C ALA A 18 -10.92 -37.75 -29.74
N GLU A 19 -11.39 -36.95 -28.80
CA GLU A 19 -12.81 -36.66 -28.59
C GLU A 19 -12.98 -35.13 -28.77
N GLU A 20 -13.93 -34.79 -29.65
CA GLU A 20 -14.36 -33.40 -29.87
C GLU A 20 -15.15 -32.96 -28.66
N ASP A 21 -14.69 -31.90 -27.97
CA ASP A 21 -15.55 -31.15 -27.09
C ASP A 21 -15.29 -29.65 -27.26
N THR A 22 -16.38 -28.91 -27.31
CA THR A 22 -16.45 -27.47 -27.60
C THR A 22 -15.88 -26.69 -26.42
N THR A 23 -14.72 -26.10 -26.61
CA THR A 23 -14.14 -25.17 -25.65
C THR A 23 -14.57 -23.74 -25.97
N GLU A 24 -15.30 -23.12 -25.02
CA GLU A 24 -15.31 -21.67 -24.86
C GLU A 24 -13.86 -21.23 -24.60
N GLU A 25 -13.33 -20.36 -25.45
CA GLU A 25 -12.05 -19.68 -25.25
C GLU A 25 -12.18 -18.78 -24.00
N ALA A 26 -11.66 -19.26 -22.88
CA ALA A 26 -11.26 -18.36 -21.80
C ALA A 26 -10.07 -17.53 -22.31
N ALA A 27 -10.23 -16.23 -22.40
CA ALA A 27 -9.13 -15.32 -22.70
C ALA A 27 -8.07 -15.47 -21.60
N GLU A 28 -6.93 -16.10 -21.92
CA GLU A 28 -5.74 -16.02 -21.10
C GLU A 28 -5.31 -14.54 -21.07
N SER A 29 -5.42 -13.90 -19.91
CA SER A 29 -4.77 -12.62 -19.68
C SER A 29 -3.26 -12.88 -19.64
N GLU A 30 -2.55 -12.48 -20.71
CA GLU A 30 -1.09 -12.47 -20.70
C GLU A 30 -0.62 -11.58 -19.53
N GLU A 31 0.14 -12.12 -18.60
CA GLU A 31 0.82 -11.32 -17.59
C GLU A 31 1.73 -10.32 -18.32
N PRO A 32 1.71 -9.01 -17.94
CA PRO A 32 2.57 -8.02 -18.59
C PRO A 32 4.04 -8.39 -18.43
N ALA A 33 4.85 -8.11 -19.45
CA ALA A 33 6.29 -8.33 -19.39
C ALA A 33 6.90 -7.48 -18.27
N GLU A 34 7.93 -7.99 -17.59
CA GLU A 34 8.63 -7.30 -16.50
C GLU A 34 9.00 -5.86 -16.91
N GLY A 35 8.53 -4.87 -16.15
CA GLY A 35 8.78 -3.45 -16.40
C GLY A 35 7.79 -2.74 -17.34
N GLU A 36 6.79 -3.44 -17.88
CA GLU A 36 5.70 -2.83 -18.67
C GLU A 36 4.52 -2.45 -17.75
N PRO A 37 3.75 -1.39 -18.09
CA PRO A 37 2.58 -1.01 -17.31
C PRO A 37 1.46 -2.05 -17.45
N THR A 38 0.75 -2.31 -16.35
CA THR A 38 -0.43 -3.17 -16.31
C THR A 38 -1.67 -2.49 -16.91
N ALA A 39 -1.71 -1.15 -16.86
CA ALA A 39 -2.76 -0.34 -17.44
C ALA A 39 -2.21 1.00 -17.92
N VAL A 40 -2.76 1.52 -19.02
CA VAL A 40 -2.45 2.86 -19.53
C VAL A 40 -3.76 3.55 -19.92
N THR A 41 -3.97 4.76 -19.42
CA THR A 41 -5.15 5.59 -19.75
C THR A 41 -4.72 7.03 -20.00
N THR A 42 -5.28 7.68 -21.02
CA THR A 42 -5.03 9.09 -21.31
C THR A 42 -6.31 9.90 -21.12
N VAL A 43 -6.23 11.01 -20.38
CA VAL A 43 -7.35 11.91 -20.08
C VAL A 43 -6.95 13.34 -20.43
N GLY A 44 -7.87 14.09 -21.00
CA GLY A 44 -7.70 15.48 -21.43
C GLY A 44 -7.62 15.65 -22.95
N PRO A 45 -7.70 16.89 -23.44
CA PRO A 45 -7.73 17.19 -24.87
C PRO A 45 -6.33 17.07 -25.51
N ASP A 46 -6.29 16.71 -26.78
CA ASP A 46 -5.04 16.46 -27.54
C ASP A 46 -4.10 17.67 -27.65
N ASP A 47 -4.65 18.88 -27.53
CA ASP A 47 -3.93 20.16 -27.57
C ASP A 47 -3.57 20.71 -26.19
N GLY A 48 -3.95 20.02 -25.10
CA GLY A 48 -3.51 20.33 -23.75
C GLY A 48 -2.01 20.11 -23.54
N THR A 49 -1.45 20.74 -22.50
CA THR A 49 -0.07 20.46 -22.06
C THR A 49 0.01 19.00 -21.63
N LYS A 50 0.95 18.25 -22.23
CA LYS A 50 1.05 16.80 -22.04
C LYS A 50 1.92 16.48 -20.86
N TYR A 51 1.44 15.53 -20.05
CA TYR A 51 2.17 14.95 -18.92
C TYR A 51 2.08 13.44 -18.92
N GLU A 52 3.12 12.81 -18.41
CA GLU A 52 3.18 11.39 -18.10
C GLU A 52 3.14 11.22 -16.57
N MET A 53 2.27 10.35 -16.08
CA MET A 53 2.17 10.05 -14.66
C MET A 53 2.25 8.54 -14.41
N TRP A 54 3.14 8.15 -13.48
CA TRP A 54 3.27 6.76 -13.05
C TRP A 54 2.68 6.56 -11.65
N SER A 55 1.93 5.47 -11.51
CA SER A 55 1.37 5.02 -10.23
C SER A 55 1.50 3.49 -10.10
N PHE A 56 1.30 2.99 -8.90
CA PHE A 56 1.17 1.57 -8.60
C PHE A 56 -0.23 1.23 -8.05
N VAL A 57 -1.18 2.15 -8.16
CA VAL A 57 -2.57 2.02 -7.70
C VAL A 57 -3.53 2.60 -8.74
N ASP A 58 -4.37 1.76 -9.34
CA ASP A 58 -5.34 2.18 -10.36
C ASP A 58 -6.34 3.21 -9.84
N LEU A 59 -6.80 3.07 -8.59
CA LEU A 59 -7.71 4.04 -7.95
C LEU A 59 -7.14 5.46 -7.89
N HIS A 60 -5.82 5.60 -7.76
CA HIS A 60 -5.18 6.91 -7.82
C HIS A 60 -5.29 7.51 -9.21
N ASN A 61 -5.05 6.72 -10.24
CA ASN A 61 -5.18 7.15 -11.64
C ASN A 61 -6.63 7.51 -12.00
N GLU A 62 -7.62 6.78 -11.48
CA GLU A 62 -9.03 7.13 -11.63
C GLU A 62 -9.36 8.48 -10.98
N PHE A 63 -8.86 8.72 -9.76
CA PHE A 63 -9.02 10.01 -9.08
C PHE A 63 -8.40 11.14 -9.90
N TYR A 64 -7.14 11.00 -10.30
CA TYR A 64 -6.45 12.03 -11.07
C TYR A 64 -7.08 12.26 -12.44
N GLY A 65 -7.59 11.22 -13.10
CA GLY A 65 -8.32 11.35 -14.35
C GLY A 65 -9.53 12.27 -14.23
N LYS A 66 -10.34 12.08 -13.18
CA LYS A 66 -11.47 12.95 -12.87
C LYS A 66 -11.04 14.39 -12.56
N MET A 67 -9.89 14.55 -11.88
CA MET A 67 -9.35 15.88 -11.57
C MET A 67 -8.78 16.58 -12.81
N VAL A 68 -8.25 15.84 -13.80
CA VAL A 68 -7.89 16.41 -15.12
C VAL A 68 -9.10 16.97 -15.85
N GLU A 69 -10.21 16.21 -15.86
CA GLU A 69 -11.46 16.68 -16.48
C GLU A 69 -11.96 17.97 -15.82
N LYS A 70 -12.05 18.00 -14.50
CA LYS A 70 -12.48 19.18 -13.73
C LYS A 70 -11.55 20.39 -13.93
N TRP A 71 -10.23 20.17 -13.89
CA TRP A 71 -9.25 21.20 -14.14
C TRP A 71 -9.44 21.86 -15.49
N ASN A 72 -9.61 21.04 -16.54
CA ASN A 72 -9.78 21.52 -17.91
C ASN A 72 -11.09 22.27 -18.12
N GLU A 73 -12.15 21.92 -17.38
CA GLU A 73 -13.41 22.67 -17.40
C GLU A 73 -13.25 24.05 -16.76
N GLU A 74 -12.53 24.15 -15.65
CA GLU A 74 -12.33 25.40 -14.90
C GLU A 74 -11.23 26.29 -15.48
N ASN A 75 -10.24 25.68 -16.19
CA ASN A 75 -9.06 26.37 -16.70
C ASN A 75 -8.90 26.20 -18.23
N PRO A 76 -9.80 26.73 -19.05
CA PRO A 76 -9.76 26.53 -20.50
C PRO A 76 -8.51 27.08 -21.18
N ASP A 77 -7.80 28.02 -20.53
CA ASP A 77 -6.55 28.60 -21.04
C ASP A 77 -5.28 27.84 -20.57
N LYS A 78 -5.44 26.86 -19.67
CA LYS A 78 -4.36 26.06 -19.09
C LYS A 78 -4.68 24.57 -19.14
N GLN A 79 -5.28 24.11 -20.23
CA GLN A 79 -5.68 22.70 -20.36
C GLN A 79 -4.48 21.76 -20.34
N ILE A 80 -4.67 20.60 -19.72
CA ILE A 80 -3.68 19.54 -19.63
C ILE A 80 -4.22 18.22 -20.18
N GLN A 81 -3.31 17.38 -20.69
CA GLN A 81 -3.57 15.99 -21.02
C GLN A 81 -2.60 15.12 -20.21
N VAL A 82 -3.09 14.16 -19.48
CA VAL A 82 -2.25 13.27 -18.67
C VAL A 82 -2.40 11.84 -19.14
N THR A 83 -1.28 11.20 -19.42
CA THR A 83 -1.19 9.76 -19.67
C THR A 83 -0.78 9.07 -18.36
N PHE A 84 -1.68 8.29 -17.81
CA PHE A 84 -1.51 7.53 -16.58
C PHE A 84 -1.03 6.12 -16.93
N SER A 85 0.04 5.67 -16.29
CA SER A 85 0.56 4.31 -16.41
C SER A 85 0.61 3.66 -15.03
N THR A 86 -0.08 2.54 -14.86
CA THR A 86 -0.03 1.73 -13.63
C THR A 86 1.00 0.62 -13.80
N TYR A 87 1.84 0.43 -12.81
CA TYR A 87 2.87 -0.63 -12.76
C TYR A 87 2.73 -1.43 -11.46
N PRO A 88 3.23 -2.67 -11.40
CA PRO A 88 3.45 -3.33 -10.12
C PRO A 88 4.33 -2.48 -9.20
N TYR A 89 4.06 -2.52 -7.90
CA TYR A 89 4.71 -1.65 -6.90
C TYR A 89 6.24 -1.62 -7.02
N SER A 90 6.87 -2.79 -7.03
CA SER A 90 8.34 -2.90 -7.08
C SER A 90 8.92 -2.42 -8.41
N ASP A 91 8.25 -2.73 -9.51
CA ASP A 91 8.69 -2.38 -10.87
C ASP A 91 8.65 -0.87 -11.07
N MET A 92 7.55 -0.23 -10.62
CA MET A 92 7.39 1.23 -10.70
C MET A 92 8.51 1.95 -9.95
N HIS A 93 8.76 1.57 -8.68
CA HIS A 93 9.77 2.25 -7.86
C HIS A 93 11.20 1.99 -8.37
N ASN A 94 11.50 0.78 -8.84
CA ASN A 94 12.79 0.46 -9.44
C ASN A 94 13.01 1.24 -10.75
N LYS A 95 12.01 1.29 -11.62
CA LYS A 95 12.05 2.04 -12.88
C LYS A 95 12.22 3.54 -12.64
N LEU A 96 11.47 4.11 -11.68
CA LEU A 96 11.58 5.51 -11.30
C LEU A 96 13.00 5.84 -10.81
N MET A 97 13.53 5.03 -9.90
CA MET A 97 14.88 5.24 -9.37
C MET A 97 15.93 5.22 -10.48
N MET A 98 15.88 4.23 -11.38
CA MET A 98 16.82 4.14 -12.49
C MET A 98 16.71 5.33 -13.45
N SER A 99 15.50 5.76 -13.80
CA SER A 99 15.25 6.86 -14.73
C SER A 99 15.70 8.22 -14.13
N LEU A 100 15.46 8.44 -12.84
CA LEU A 100 15.93 9.64 -12.15
C LEU A 100 17.46 9.69 -12.05
N GLN A 101 18.10 8.54 -11.74
CA GLN A 101 19.56 8.43 -11.69
C GLN A 101 20.21 8.60 -13.08
N ALA A 102 19.56 8.11 -14.13
CA ALA A 102 20.03 8.28 -15.51
C ALA A 102 19.83 9.71 -16.04
N GLY A 103 19.05 10.54 -15.38
CA GLY A 103 18.71 11.90 -15.81
C GLY A 103 17.76 11.93 -17.03
N SER A 104 17.12 10.82 -17.37
CA SER A 104 16.19 10.73 -18.50
C SER A 104 15.23 9.55 -18.36
N GLY A 105 14.01 9.67 -18.91
CA GLY A 105 13.01 8.61 -18.95
C GLY A 105 12.17 8.49 -17.67
N ALA A 106 12.28 9.43 -16.73
CA ALA A 106 11.32 9.54 -15.64
C ALA A 106 10.04 10.25 -16.12
N PRO A 107 8.88 9.95 -15.53
CA PRO A 107 7.63 10.64 -15.83
C PRO A 107 7.65 12.07 -15.30
N ASP A 108 6.69 12.89 -15.73
CA ASP A 108 6.51 14.25 -15.20
C ASP A 108 6.02 14.22 -13.74
N LEU A 109 5.06 13.31 -13.46
CA LEU A 109 4.50 13.09 -12.13
C LEU A 109 4.62 11.62 -11.74
N CYS A 110 4.77 11.36 -10.46
CA CYS A 110 4.85 9.99 -9.96
C CYS A 110 4.32 9.86 -8.53
N ASP A 111 3.62 8.76 -8.27
CA ASP A 111 3.33 8.35 -6.91
C ASP A 111 4.55 7.68 -6.28
N ILE A 112 4.90 8.08 -5.06
CA ILE A 112 5.98 7.47 -4.28
C ILE A 112 5.43 7.05 -2.92
N GLU A 113 5.57 5.77 -2.61
CA GLU A 113 5.21 5.25 -1.30
C GLU A 113 6.18 5.79 -0.24
N ILE A 114 5.67 6.01 0.99
CA ILE A 114 6.36 6.69 2.08
C ILE A 114 7.72 6.04 2.43
N GLY A 115 7.83 4.72 2.39
CA GLY A 115 9.07 3.98 2.66
C GLY A 115 10.13 4.14 1.56
N GLN A 116 9.70 4.48 0.34
CA GLN A 116 10.59 4.73 -0.80
C GLN A 116 11.05 6.18 -0.90
N PHE A 117 10.25 7.11 -0.36
CA PHE A 117 10.48 8.55 -0.49
C PHE A 117 11.86 9.04 0.03
N PRO A 118 12.42 8.52 1.13
CA PRO A 118 13.75 8.93 1.60
C PRO A 118 14.87 8.81 0.58
N ASN A 119 14.72 7.92 -0.41
CA ASN A 119 15.69 7.76 -1.50
C ASN A 119 15.79 9.01 -2.41
N TYR A 120 14.80 9.91 -2.35
CA TYR A 120 14.67 11.07 -3.23
C TYR A 120 14.76 12.41 -2.49
N SER A 121 14.82 12.42 -1.15
CA SER A 121 14.75 13.65 -0.33
C SER A 121 16.11 14.23 0.08
N GLY A 122 17.21 13.74 -0.49
CA GLY A 122 18.57 14.26 -0.26
C GLY A 122 18.78 15.70 -0.77
N ASP A 123 19.97 16.26 -0.51
CA ASP A 123 20.32 17.64 -0.92
C ASP A 123 20.16 17.85 -2.44
N ASP A 124 20.63 16.89 -3.24
CA ASP A 124 20.50 16.88 -4.71
C ASP A 124 19.24 16.15 -5.17
N SER A 125 18.08 16.46 -4.57
CA SER A 125 16.81 15.83 -4.91
C SER A 125 16.48 15.95 -6.41
N PRO A 126 16.08 14.86 -7.10
CA PRO A 126 15.64 14.91 -8.48
C PRO A 126 14.17 15.35 -8.62
N LEU A 127 13.55 15.82 -7.55
CA LEU A 127 12.16 16.24 -7.49
C LEU A 127 12.02 17.75 -7.45
N TYR A 128 10.97 18.24 -8.10
CA TYR A 128 10.63 19.66 -8.13
C TYR A 128 10.07 20.14 -6.79
N SER A 129 10.35 21.37 -6.41
CA SER A 129 9.80 21.98 -5.18
C SER A 129 8.33 22.32 -5.33
N MET A 130 7.52 21.84 -4.41
CA MET A 130 6.08 22.10 -4.34
C MET A 130 5.72 23.31 -3.47
N ASN A 131 6.69 24.02 -2.90
CA ASN A 131 6.45 25.11 -1.93
C ASN A 131 5.47 26.17 -2.46
N ASP A 132 5.72 26.68 -3.66
CA ASP A 132 4.90 27.77 -4.23
C ASP A 132 3.47 27.28 -4.54
N ALA A 133 3.34 26.07 -5.06
CA ALA A 133 2.04 25.48 -5.40
C ALA A 133 1.22 25.10 -4.15
N LEU A 134 1.88 24.70 -3.06
CA LEU A 134 1.22 24.33 -1.82
C LEU A 134 0.92 25.51 -0.90
N ALA A 135 1.58 26.66 -1.09
CA ALA A 135 1.41 27.83 -0.22
C ALA A 135 -0.05 28.25 0.03
N PRO A 136 -0.99 28.17 -0.96
CA PRO A 136 -2.39 28.48 -0.74
C PRO A 136 -3.14 27.51 0.17
N TYR A 137 -2.62 26.27 0.34
CA TYR A 137 -3.30 25.15 0.99
C TYR A 137 -2.63 24.73 2.31
N GLU A 138 -1.42 25.19 2.60
CA GLU A 138 -0.59 24.68 3.70
C GLU A 138 -1.27 24.77 5.07
N ASP A 139 -2.05 25.84 5.31
CA ASP A 139 -2.78 26.04 6.58
C ASP A 139 -3.95 25.06 6.78
N THR A 140 -4.42 24.40 5.73
CA THR A 140 -5.52 23.41 5.80
C THR A 140 -5.02 21.98 5.86
N MET A 141 -3.75 21.75 5.61
CA MET A 141 -3.16 20.42 5.56
C MET A 141 -2.62 19.95 6.92
N VAL A 142 -2.63 18.63 7.12
CA VAL A 142 -2.02 18.00 8.30
C VAL A 142 -0.50 18.09 8.17
N GLN A 143 0.11 18.96 8.96
CA GLN A 143 1.55 19.29 8.91
C GLN A 143 2.44 18.05 8.94
N SER A 144 2.17 17.08 9.83
CA SER A 144 2.95 15.85 9.94
C SER A 144 2.92 14.99 8.66
N ARG A 145 1.92 15.16 7.79
CA ARG A 145 1.84 14.46 6.49
C ARG A 145 2.63 15.19 5.42
N LEU A 146 2.67 16.52 5.46
CA LEU A 146 3.56 17.31 4.60
C LEU A 146 5.03 17.04 4.92
N ASP A 147 5.38 16.95 6.20
CA ASP A 147 6.76 16.76 6.65
C ASP A 147 7.37 15.47 6.12
N VAL A 148 6.59 14.40 5.96
CA VAL A 148 7.07 13.10 5.41
C VAL A 148 7.54 13.23 3.97
N TYR A 149 6.92 14.12 3.17
CA TYR A 149 7.28 14.35 1.76
C TYR A 149 8.09 15.63 1.59
N SER A 150 8.93 15.95 2.58
CA SER A 150 9.74 17.14 2.60
C SER A 150 11.22 16.83 2.86
N LYS A 151 12.09 17.72 2.45
CA LYS A 151 13.51 17.72 2.86
C LYS A 151 13.66 18.21 4.30
N ALA A 152 14.80 17.92 4.90
CA ALA A 152 15.13 18.38 6.25
C ALA A 152 15.16 19.92 6.38
N ASP A 153 15.39 20.66 5.29
CA ASP A 153 15.35 22.12 5.25
C ASP A 153 13.92 22.70 5.13
N GLY A 154 12.90 21.86 5.07
CA GLY A 154 11.49 22.24 4.93
C GLY A 154 11.02 22.40 3.48
N THR A 155 11.85 22.09 2.48
CA THR A 155 11.40 22.09 1.08
C THR A 155 10.38 20.96 0.87
N ARG A 156 9.17 21.30 0.48
CA ARG A 156 8.11 20.35 0.11
C ARG A 156 8.42 19.74 -1.26
N LEU A 157 8.49 18.44 -1.36
CA LEU A 157 8.79 17.72 -2.60
C LEU A 157 7.61 16.91 -3.13
N GLY A 158 6.59 16.70 -2.33
CA GLY A 158 5.40 15.94 -2.73
C GLY A 158 4.16 16.36 -1.97
N VAL A 159 3.02 15.95 -2.53
CA VAL A 159 1.69 16.16 -1.93
C VAL A 159 1.19 14.80 -1.42
N PRO A 160 0.93 14.63 -0.11
CA PRO A 160 0.42 13.37 0.43
C PRO A 160 -0.95 13.04 -0.16
N PHE A 161 -1.18 11.76 -0.48
CA PHE A 161 -2.47 11.31 -1.03
C PHE A 161 -3.48 10.99 0.08
N HIS A 162 -3.08 10.19 1.05
CA HIS A 162 -3.96 9.76 2.13
C HIS A 162 -3.18 9.54 3.42
N VAL A 163 -3.92 9.46 4.54
CA VAL A 163 -3.39 9.02 5.83
C VAL A 163 -3.61 7.51 5.93
N GLY A 164 -2.53 6.75 6.08
CA GLY A 164 -2.60 5.31 6.33
C GLY A 164 -3.01 5.00 7.78
N ALA A 165 -4.16 5.51 8.25
CA ALA A 165 -4.63 5.26 9.59
C ALA A 165 -4.86 3.76 9.82
N THR A 166 -4.13 3.17 10.77
CA THR A 166 -4.24 1.75 11.10
C THR A 166 -5.48 1.49 11.93
N VAL A 167 -6.18 0.45 11.56
CA VAL A 167 -7.38 -0.05 12.21
C VAL A 167 -7.27 -1.57 12.37
N MET A 168 -8.10 -2.13 13.23
CA MET A 168 -8.26 -3.58 13.37
C MET A 168 -9.45 -4.03 12.55
N TYR A 169 -9.21 -4.95 11.62
CA TYR A 169 -10.24 -5.63 10.85
C TYR A 169 -10.67 -6.90 11.58
N TRP A 170 -11.98 -7.09 11.75
CA TRP A 170 -12.56 -8.23 12.43
C TRP A 170 -13.56 -8.94 11.51
N ASN A 171 -13.41 -10.22 11.32
CA ASN A 171 -14.47 -11.03 10.72
C ASN A 171 -15.61 -11.19 11.75
N ALA A 172 -16.53 -10.24 11.71
CA ALA A 172 -17.62 -10.13 12.68
C ALA A 172 -18.51 -11.36 12.67
N ASP A 173 -18.96 -11.80 11.50
CA ASP A 173 -19.80 -12.98 11.34
C ASP A 173 -19.14 -14.24 11.91
N LEU A 174 -17.85 -14.41 11.68
CA LEU A 174 -17.08 -15.55 12.16
C LEU A 174 -16.99 -15.55 13.69
N LEU A 175 -16.57 -14.42 14.30
CA LEU A 175 -16.42 -14.29 15.74
C LEU A 175 -17.78 -14.42 16.47
N GLU A 176 -18.82 -13.79 15.93
CA GLU A 176 -20.18 -13.90 16.46
C GLU A 176 -20.74 -15.34 16.39
N SER A 177 -20.36 -16.11 15.35
CA SER A 177 -20.75 -17.52 15.22
C SER A 177 -20.21 -18.41 16.35
N TYR A 178 -19.05 -18.01 16.93
CA TYR A 178 -18.46 -18.64 18.12
C TYR A 178 -18.89 -17.99 19.43
N GLY A 179 -19.74 -16.95 19.39
CA GLY A 179 -20.24 -16.23 20.55
C GLY A 179 -19.21 -15.34 21.22
N LEU A 180 -18.21 -14.88 20.47
CA LEU A 180 -17.10 -14.08 20.97
C LEU A 180 -17.33 -12.58 20.76
N ASP A 181 -17.00 -11.76 21.78
CA ASP A 181 -17.16 -10.31 21.78
C ASP A 181 -15.81 -9.60 21.51
N TYR A 182 -15.48 -9.37 20.24
CA TYR A 182 -14.30 -8.63 19.82
C TYR A 182 -14.40 -7.12 20.12
N LYS A 183 -15.62 -6.57 20.31
CA LYS A 183 -15.84 -5.13 20.59
C LYS A 183 -15.37 -4.73 21.99
N SER A 184 -15.21 -5.72 22.88
CA SER A 184 -14.68 -5.51 24.24
C SER A 184 -13.16 -5.41 24.28
N VAL A 185 -12.45 -5.82 23.24
CA VAL A 185 -10.99 -5.80 23.15
C VAL A 185 -10.47 -4.35 23.15
N LYS A 186 -9.58 -4.02 24.09
CA LYS A 186 -8.94 -2.70 24.23
C LYS A 186 -7.42 -2.79 24.25
N THR A 187 -6.89 -3.88 24.79
CA THR A 187 -5.47 -4.10 24.95
C THR A 187 -5.01 -5.35 24.19
N TRP A 188 -3.70 -5.46 23.98
CA TRP A 188 -3.11 -6.67 23.39
C TRP A 188 -3.27 -7.91 24.28
N ASP A 189 -3.42 -7.70 25.60
CA ASP A 189 -3.77 -8.78 26.53
C ASP A 189 -5.22 -9.25 26.33
N ASP A 190 -6.18 -8.32 26.13
CA ASP A 190 -7.55 -8.69 25.77
C ASP A 190 -7.60 -9.43 24.44
N TYR A 191 -6.79 -8.99 23.46
CA TYR A 191 -6.67 -9.61 22.15
C TYR A 191 -6.15 -11.05 22.27
N THR A 192 -5.09 -11.25 23.05
CA THR A 192 -4.53 -12.59 23.32
C THR A 192 -5.58 -13.51 23.94
N LYS A 193 -6.31 -13.00 24.96
CA LYS A 193 -7.38 -13.76 25.61
C LYS A 193 -8.51 -14.15 24.64
N LEU A 194 -8.93 -13.22 23.78
CA LEU A 194 -9.92 -13.52 22.74
C LEU A 194 -9.42 -14.64 21.81
N GLY A 195 -8.11 -14.65 21.49
CA GLY A 195 -7.50 -15.69 20.69
C GLY A 195 -7.48 -17.06 21.35
N GLU A 196 -7.25 -17.12 22.68
CA GLU A 196 -7.36 -18.35 23.47
C GLU A 196 -8.80 -18.89 23.43
N GLU A 197 -9.78 -18.01 23.65
CA GLU A 197 -11.20 -18.34 23.60
C GLU A 197 -11.64 -18.84 22.20
N LEU A 198 -11.18 -18.18 21.12
CA LEU A 198 -11.46 -18.60 19.75
C LEU A 198 -10.83 -19.96 19.42
N LYS A 199 -9.59 -20.17 19.81
CA LYS A 199 -8.91 -21.45 19.66
C LYS A 199 -9.69 -22.59 20.33
N GLU A 200 -10.16 -22.39 21.57
CA GLU A 200 -10.96 -23.38 22.28
C GLU A 200 -12.29 -23.63 21.58
N ALA A 201 -13.02 -22.58 21.22
CA ALA A 201 -14.33 -22.65 20.58
C ALA A 201 -14.28 -23.31 19.20
N SER A 202 -13.23 -23.05 18.41
CA SER A 202 -13.03 -23.60 17.06
C SER A 202 -12.29 -24.94 17.06
N ASN A 203 -11.90 -25.49 18.20
CA ASN A 203 -11.00 -26.65 18.32
C ASN A 203 -9.66 -26.47 17.56
N GLY A 204 -9.17 -25.24 17.46
CA GLY A 204 -7.94 -24.88 16.78
C GLY A 204 -8.04 -24.85 15.25
N GLU A 205 -9.23 -24.84 14.69
CA GLU A 205 -9.44 -24.74 13.23
C GLU A 205 -9.35 -23.30 12.71
N VAL A 206 -9.59 -22.30 13.58
CA VAL A 206 -9.55 -20.87 13.26
C VAL A 206 -8.49 -20.17 14.10
N TYR A 207 -7.69 -19.34 13.46
CA TYR A 207 -6.71 -18.49 14.11
C TYR A 207 -7.27 -17.08 14.31
N LEU A 208 -6.92 -16.43 15.43
CA LEU A 208 -7.31 -15.04 15.62
C LEU A 208 -6.65 -14.15 14.60
N THR A 209 -5.37 -14.41 14.29
CA THR A 209 -4.60 -13.59 13.33
C THR A 209 -3.55 -14.41 12.59
N SER A 210 -2.82 -13.71 11.68
CA SER A 210 -1.59 -14.22 11.09
C SER A 210 -0.41 -13.30 11.42
N VAL A 211 0.77 -13.90 11.46
CA VAL A 211 2.06 -13.20 11.67
C VAL A 211 2.75 -13.06 10.32
N ASP A 212 2.97 -11.83 9.87
CA ASP A 212 3.68 -11.54 8.64
C ASP A 212 5.19 -11.69 8.86
N THR A 213 5.87 -12.39 7.95
CA THR A 213 7.34 -12.59 7.95
C THR A 213 8.02 -11.75 6.87
N GLY A 214 7.28 -11.23 5.92
CA GLY A 214 7.74 -10.38 4.83
C GLY A 214 7.48 -8.87 5.05
N GLY A 215 6.88 -8.48 6.19
CA GLY A 215 6.53 -7.11 6.50
C GLY A 215 6.87 -6.71 7.93
N VAL A 216 6.77 -5.42 8.22
CA VAL A 216 7.12 -4.82 9.53
C VAL A 216 5.94 -4.10 10.19
N ASP A 217 4.74 -4.22 9.65
CA ASP A 217 3.55 -3.46 10.08
C ASP A 217 3.27 -3.58 11.58
N TRP A 218 3.34 -4.81 12.12
CA TRP A 218 3.14 -5.07 13.54
C TRP A 218 4.16 -4.37 14.43
N MET A 219 5.43 -4.35 14.03
CA MET A 219 6.51 -3.68 14.75
C MET A 219 6.36 -2.17 14.65
N TRP A 220 5.97 -1.69 13.49
CA TRP A 220 5.70 -0.26 13.29
C TRP A 220 4.53 0.22 14.14
N LEU A 221 3.45 -0.57 14.20
CA LEU A 221 2.30 -0.30 15.07
C LEU A 221 2.75 -0.19 16.53
N ALA A 222 3.50 -1.20 17.03
CA ALA A 222 4.00 -1.22 18.40
C ALA A 222 4.90 -0.02 18.76
N MET A 223 5.83 0.35 17.88
CA MET A 223 6.68 1.52 18.08
C MET A 223 5.86 2.80 18.19
N ALA A 224 4.96 3.01 17.22
CA ALA A 224 4.20 4.25 17.13
C ALA A 224 3.18 4.40 18.28
N GLU A 225 2.60 3.31 18.79
CA GLU A 225 1.76 3.29 19.99
C GLU A 225 2.55 3.79 21.21
N ASN A 226 3.81 3.38 21.33
CA ASN A 226 4.71 3.75 22.42
C ASN A 226 5.41 5.11 22.20
N GLY A 227 5.20 5.75 21.05
CA GLY A 227 5.89 7.00 20.69
C GLY A 227 7.38 6.81 20.42
N GLU A 228 7.78 5.61 20.04
CA GLU A 228 9.15 5.23 19.65
C GLU A 228 9.32 5.27 18.13
N ASP A 229 10.56 5.32 17.67
CA ASP A 229 10.93 5.26 16.25
C ASP A 229 12.30 4.59 16.10
N TRP A 230 12.50 3.88 15.01
CA TRP A 230 13.82 3.28 14.67
C TRP A 230 14.90 4.31 14.44
N THR A 231 14.54 5.49 13.96
CA THR A 231 15.45 6.61 13.74
C THR A 231 15.74 7.45 14.99
N GLY A 232 15.18 7.08 16.07
CA GLY A 232 15.33 7.30 17.52
C GLY A 232 15.99 8.55 18.07
N GLY A 233 16.31 9.57 17.30
CA GLY A 233 16.89 10.75 17.90
C GLY A 233 17.31 11.84 16.90
N PRO A 234 17.58 13.05 17.40
CA PRO A 234 18.00 14.20 16.60
C PRO A 234 19.30 13.99 15.80
N ASP A 235 20.06 12.96 16.13
CA ASP A 235 21.32 12.59 15.48
C ASP A 235 21.16 11.52 14.38
N GLY A 236 19.91 11.07 14.13
CA GLY A 236 19.62 10.07 13.12
C GLY A 236 20.16 8.67 13.41
N THR A 237 20.52 8.38 14.67
CA THR A 237 21.02 7.05 15.07
C THR A 237 19.90 6.02 14.93
N VAL A 238 20.12 4.99 14.13
CA VAL A 238 19.17 3.87 13.98
C VAL A 238 19.24 2.97 15.20
N ASN A 239 18.09 2.75 15.86
CA ASN A 239 17.92 1.82 16.96
C ASN A 239 16.85 0.79 16.64
N VAL A 240 17.24 -0.41 16.24
CA VAL A 240 16.31 -1.51 15.94
C VAL A 240 15.99 -2.39 17.16
N GLN A 241 16.57 -2.08 18.33
CA GLN A 241 16.40 -2.87 19.57
C GLN A 241 15.46 -2.18 20.55
N LEU A 242 14.36 -1.62 20.05
CA LEU A 242 13.32 -1.00 20.85
C LEU A 242 12.59 -2.04 21.70
N ASP A 243 12.20 -1.67 22.90
CA ASP A 243 11.52 -2.59 23.82
C ASP A 243 10.11 -2.92 23.34
N SER A 244 9.39 -1.95 22.74
CA SER A 244 8.08 -2.17 22.10
C SER A 244 8.15 -3.20 20.98
N VAL A 245 9.20 -3.15 20.14
CA VAL A 245 9.42 -4.12 19.07
C VAL A 245 9.69 -5.53 19.62
N LYS A 246 10.51 -5.63 20.67
CA LYS A 246 10.79 -6.93 21.32
C LYS A 246 9.52 -7.49 21.98
N GLU A 247 8.72 -6.65 22.60
CA GLU A 247 7.47 -7.05 23.23
C GLU A 247 6.48 -7.58 22.18
N MET A 248 6.26 -6.86 21.09
CA MET A 248 5.41 -7.33 19.99
C MET A 248 5.91 -8.62 19.36
N LEU A 249 7.20 -8.74 19.07
CA LEU A 249 7.78 -9.98 18.52
C LEU A 249 7.63 -11.16 19.48
N THR A 250 7.80 -10.93 20.80
CA THR A 250 7.61 -11.96 21.82
C THR A 250 6.15 -12.39 21.88
N MET A 251 5.23 -11.44 21.80
CA MET A 251 3.79 -11.69 21.79
C MET A 251 3.40 -12.52 20.56
N GLN A 252 3.83 -12.13 19.36
CA GLN A 252 3.59 -12.87 18.13
C GLN A 252 4.16 -14.31 18.20
N GLN A 253 5.36 -14.48 18.75
CA GLN A 253 5.94 -15.80 18.95
C GLN A 253 5.11 -16.67 19.91
N ASN A 254 4.59 -16.07 21.00
CA ASN A 254 3.68 -16.76 21.91
C ASN A 254 2.38 -17.13 21.23
N TRP A 255 1.76 -16.23 20.45
CA TRP A 255 0.54 -16.55 19.69
C TRP A 255 0.74 -17.73 18.72
N LEU A 256 1.90 -17.79 18.05
CA LEU A 256 2.24 -18.93 17.18
C LEU A 256 2.41 -20.23 17.98
N ASN A 257 3.14 -20.19 19.09
CA ASN A 257 3.38 -21.36 19.95
C ASN A 257 2.08 -21.88 20.57
N ASP A 258 1.19 -20.96 20.93
CA ASP A 258 -0.09 -21.27 21.57
C ASP A 258 -1.18 -21.59 20.56
N GLY A 259 -0.92 -21.46 19.25
CA GLY A 259 -1.90 -21.74 18.19
C GLY A 259 -3.02 -20.71 18.11
N ILE A 260 -2.76 -19.49 18.57
CA ILE A 260 -3.64 -18.32 18.42
C ILE A 260 -3.46 -17.69 17.06
N ALA A 261 -2.23 -17.71 16.53
CA ALA A 261 -1.88 -17.19 15.21
C ALA A 261 -1.30 -18.28 14.31
N MET A 262 -1.41 -18.07 13.00
CA MET A 262 -0.66 -18.80 11.98
C MET A 262 0.43 -17.90 11.38
N VAL A 263 1.41 -18.49 10.69
CA VAL A 263 2.32 -17.71 9.84
C VAL A 263 1.58 -17.36 8.55
N SER A 264 1.65 -16.09 8.13
CA SER A 264 1.06 -15.67 6.86
C SER A 264 1.67 -16.48 5.71
N THR A 265 0.81 -17.07 4.90
CA THR A 265 1.23 -17.77 3.69
C THR A 265 1.88 -16.73 2.75
N ASP A 266 3.01 -17.08 2.13
CA ASP A 266 3.80 -16.16 1.29
C ASP A 266 4.36 -14.93 2.05
N GLY A 267 4.27 -14.95 3.38
CA GLY A 267 4.90 -13.97 4.26
C GLY A 267 4.10 -12.70 4.55
N HIS A 268 2.95 -12.51 3.92
CA HIS A 268 2.17 -11.29 4.10
C HIS A 268 0.66 -11.51 3.94
N VAL A 269 -0.15 -10.86 4.79
CA VAL A 269 -1.62 -10.95 4.72
C VAL A 269 -2.20 -10.22 3.49
N ASP A 270 -1.48 -9.26 2.93
CA ASP A 270 -1.83 -8.51 1.70
C ASP A 270 -1.23 -9.15 0.44
N LEU A 271 -1.40 -10.47 0.31
CA LEU A 271 -1.05 -11.25 -0.87
C LEU A 271 -2.17 -12.24 -1.16
N GLU A 272 -2.19 -12.82 -2.35
CA GLU A 272 -3.25 -13.72 -2.83
C GLU A 272 -3.57 -14.86 -1.85
N ALA A 273 -2.52 -15.49 -1.30
CA ALA A 273 -2.69 -16.53 -0.29
C ALA A 273 -3.26 -16.01 1.05
N GLY A 274 -2.97 -14.76 1.40
CA GLY A 274 -3.56 -14.06 2.53
C GLY A 274 -5.06 -13.83 2.31
N PHE A 275 -5.44 -13.34 1.14
CA PHE A 275 -6.85 -13.15 0.76
C PHE A 275 -7.62 -14.49 0.82
N SER A 276 -7.03 -15.56 0.31
CA SER A 276 -7.61 -16.90 0.38
C SER A 276 -7.84 -17.36 1.83
N ASN A 277 -6.89 -17.12 2.74
CA ASN A 277 -7.05 -17.47 4.15
C ASN A 277 -8.16 -16.65 4.84
N ILE A 278 -8.34 -15.38 4.44
CA ILE A 278 -9.44 -14.52 4.92
C ILE A 278 -10.78 -15.03 4.42
N MET A 279 -10.90 -15.33 3.13
CA MET A 279 -12.13 -15.86 2.51
C MET A 279 -12.52 -17.23 3.07
N ASP A 280 -11.55 -18.09 3.31
CA ASP A 280 -11.74 -19.41 3.92
C ASP A 280 -12.13 -19.35 5.42
N GLY A 281 -12.11 -18.16 6.04
CA GLY A 281 -12.39 -17.99 7.47
C GLY A 281 -11.32 -18.60 8.38
N LYS A 282 -10.08 -18.76 7.90
CA LYS A 282 -8.96 -19.26 8.71
C LYS A 282 -8.40 -18.21 9.65
N ILE A 283 -8.56 -16.93 9.31
CA ILE A 283 -8.07 -15.77 10.07
C ILE A 283 -9.28 -14.91 10.43
N ALA A 284 -9.41 -14.60 11.74
CA ALA A 284 -10.55 -13.85 12.26
C ALA A 284 -10.28 -12.33 12.34
N SER A 285 -9.04 -11.90 12.41
CA SER A 285 -8.68 -10.47 12.50
C SER A 285 -7.23 -10.18 12.11
N PHE A 286 -6.96 -8.93 11.76
CA PHE A 286 -5.60 -8.43 11.47
C PHE A 286 -5.59 -6.89 11.51
N PRO A 287 -4.47 -6.25 11.91
CA PRO A 287 -4.28 -4.82 11.79
C PRO A 287 -3.80 -4.47 10.38
N LYS A 288 -4.44 -3.50 9.75
CA LYS A 288 -3.99 -2.86 8.51
C LYS A 288 -4.51 -1.43 8.46
N ALA A 289 -3.87 -0.61 7.65
CA ALA A 289 -4.38 0.72 7.41
C ALA A 289 -5.67 0.70 6.58
N MET A 290 -6.45 1.78 6.64
CA MET A 290 -7.77 1.87 6.00
C MET A 290 -7.74 1.66 4.49
N TRP A 291 -6.60 1.89 3.82
CA TRP A 291 -6.45 1.60 2.39
C TRP A 291 -6.68 0.11 2.05
N TYR A 292 -6.53 -0.80 3.03
CA TYR A 292 -6.79 -2.22 2.83
C TYR A 292 -8.27 -2.51 2.49
N MET A 293 -9.19 -1.58 2.74
CA MET A 293 -10.61 -1.73 2.38
C MET A 293 -10.81 -1.98 0.87
N SER A 294 -9.94 -1.43 0.02
CA SER A 294 -9.98 -1.70 -1.42
C SER A 294 -9.78 -3.17 -1.75
N ARG A 295 -8.98 -3.91 -0.94
CA ARG A 295 -8.74 -5.34 -1.12
C ARG A 295 -10.00 -6.19 -1.01
N PHE A 296 -10.91 -5.79 -0.11
CA PHE A 296 -12.21 -6.47 0.00
C PHE A 296 -13.04 -6.28 -1.27
N LYS A 297 -13.05 -5.08 -1.84
CA LYS A 297 -13.77 -4.80 -3.08
C LYS A 297 -13.16 -5.52 -4.28
N ASP A 298 -11.82 -5.49 -4.40
CA ASP A 298 -11.12 -5.89 -5.62
C ASP A 298 -10.82 -7.40 -5.65
N TYR A 299 -10.51 -8.00 -4.48
CA TYR A 299 -10.05 -9.39 -4.39
C TYR A 299 -10.93 -10.30 -3.55
N MET A 300 -11.78 -9.74 -2.68
CA MET A 300 -12.60 -10.52 -1.72
C MET A 300 -14.05 -10.03 -1.66
N PRO A 301 -14.74 -9.83 -2.81
CA PRO A 301 -16.09 -9.26 -2.82
C PRO A 301 -17.12 -10.08 -2.02
N GLU A 302 -16.92 -11.39 -1.85
CA GLU A 302 -17.77 -12.25 -1.02
C GLU A 302 -17.67 -11.97 0.48
N MET A 303 -16.70 -11.15 0.90
CA MET A 303 -16.53 -10.74 2.31
C MET A 303 -17.26 -9.43 2.63
N GLU A 304 -17.96 -8.83 1.66
CA GLU A 304 -18.77 -7.62 1.87
C GLU A 304 -19.75 -7.81 3.02
N GLY A 305 -19.75 -6.86 3.97
CA GLY A 305 -20.63 -6.85 5.13
C GLY A 305 -20.26 -7.81 6.26
N LYS A 306 -19.22 -8.66 6.10
CA LYS A 306 -18.78 -9.60 7.14
C LYS A 306 -17.72 -9.06 8.08
N TYR A 307 -17.11 -7.92 7.73
CA TYR A 307 -16.05 -7.31 8.52
C TYR A 307 -16.50 -6.03 9.21
N ASP A 308 -16.14 -5.92 10.49
CA ASP A 308 -16.19 -4.69 11.25
C ASP A 308 -14.78 -4.10 11.40
N ILE A 309 -14.72 -2.79 11.63
CA ILE A 309 -13.48 -2.05 11.86
C ILE A 309 -13.55 -1.38 13.24
N THR A 310 -12.48 -1.54 14.02
CA THR A 310 -12.29 -0.83 15.30
C THR A 310 -10.91 -0.16 15.33
N THR A 311 -10.66 0.66 16.35
CA THR A 311 -9.28 1.05 16.69
C THR A 311 -8.45 -0.19 17.04
N CYS A 312 -7.14 -0.11 16.84
CA CYS A 312 -6.23 -1.18 17.28
C CYS A 312 -6.23 -1.31 18.80
N PRO A 313 -6.03 -2.53 19.33
CA PRO A 313 -5.63 -2.72 20.73
C PRO A 313 -4.33 -1.96 21.01
N VAL A 314 -4.07 -1.67 22.28
CA VAL A 314 -2.85 -0.99 22.73
C VAL A 314 -2.18 -1.79 23.85
N PHE A 315 -0.89 -1.53 24.14
CA PHE A 315 -0.21 -2.20 25.29
C PHE A 315 -0.76 -1.70 26.62
N GLU A 316 -1.01 -0.40 26.72
CA GLU A 316 -1.58 0.22 27.94
C GLU A 316 -2.71 1.17 27.58
N GLU A 317 -3.76 1.22 28.38
CA GLU A 317 -4.87 2.15 28.17
C GLU A 317 -4.39 3.60 28.08
N GLY A 318 -4.85 4.32 27.06
CA GLY A 318 -4.49 5.72 26.82
C GLY A 318 -3.35 5.93 25.84
N GLN A 319 -2.72 4.87 25.33
CA GLN A 319 -1.80 4.95 24.19
C GLN A 319 -2.54 5.25 22.89
N LYS A 320 -1.78 5.52 21.83
CA LYS A 320 -2.33 5.77 20.49
C LYS A 320 -2.88 4.48 19.91
N CYS A 321 -4.18 4.41 19.70
CA CYS A 321 -4.89 3.24 19.15
C CYS A 321 -5.06 3.28 17.62
N SER A 322 -4.46 4.27 16.95
CA SER A 322 -4.36 4.35 15.51
C SER A 322 -3.07 5.09 15.15
N VAL A 323 -2.29 4.53 14.27
CA VAL A 323 -1.00 5.08 13.81
C VAL A 323 -0.97 5.07 12.28
N GLY A 324 -0.11 5.90 11.70
CA GLY A 324 0.06 5.92 10.24
C GLY A 324 0.94 4.75 9.80
N ILE A 325 0.38 3.82 9.03
CA ILE A 325 1.14 2.76 8.35
C ILE A 325 0.99 2.94 6.85
N GLY A 326 2.13 3.08 6.16
CA GLY A 326 2.17 3.36 4.74
C GLY A 326 1.66 4.76 4.40
N GLY A 327 1.40 4.97 3.16
CA GLY A 327 0.95 6.22 2.58
C GLY A 327 1.69 6.51 1.28
N THR A 328 1.06 7.30 0.43
CA THR A 328 1.60 7.70 -0.86
C THR A 328 1.65 9.22 -0.95
N GLY A 329 2.71 9.74 -1.49
CA GLY A 329 2.80 11.13 -1.91
C GLY A 329 3.05 11.21 -3.40
N THR A 330 2.43 12.18 -4.05
CA THR A 330 2.63 12.42 -5.48
C THR A 330 3.61 13.55 -5.66
N VAL A 331 4.56 13.39 -6.56
CA VAL A 331 5.66 14.30 -6.80
C VAL A 331 5.66 14.77 -8.27
N VAL A 332 6.32 15.90 -8.53
CA VAL A 332 6.73 16.35 -9.85
C VAL A 332 8.23 16.11 -9.98
N THR A 333 8.68 15.53 -11.09
CA THR A 333 10.12 15.28 -11.30
C THR A 333 10.80 16.49 -11.93
N ASN A 334 12.11 16.63 -11.72
CA ASN A 334 12.93 17.67 -12.39
C ASN A 334 13.13 17.40 -13.89
N GLN A 335 12.61 16.27 -14.42
CA GLN A 335 12.60 15.97 -15.86
C GLN A 335 11.33 16.50 -16.54
N CYS A 336 10.34 16.97 -15.79
CA CYS A 336 9.14 17.61 -16.31
C CYS A 336 9.47 18.89 -17.07
N GLU A 337 8.98 19.02 -18.30
CA GLU A 337 9.25 20.21 -19.13
C GLU A 337 8.49 21.47 -18.67
N ASN A 338 7.34 21.30 -18.00
CA ASN A 338 6.52 22.40 -17.49
C ASN A 338 6.12 22.13 -16.03
N PRO A 339 7.10 22.13 -15.09
CA PRO A 339 6.89 21.71 -13.73
C PRO A 339 6.00 22.66 -12.92
N GLU A 340 5.96 23.97 -13.24
CA GLU A 340 5.12 24.94 -12.55
C GLU A 340 3.63 24.62 -12.74
N LEU A 341 3.20 24.33 -13.96
CA LEU A 341 1.81 23.97 -14.25
C LEU A 341 1.45 22.59 -13.69
N ALA A 342 2.38 21.63 -13.77
CA ALA A 342 2.20 20.31 -13.17
C ALA A 342 2.01 20.41 -11.65
N ALA A 343 2.83 21.22 -10.96
CA ALA A 343 2.75 21.46 -9.53
C ALA A 343 1.47 22.22 -9.14
N GLU A 344 1.08 23.23 -9.90
CA GLU A 344 -0.16 23.99 -9.71
C GLU A 344 -1.37 23.06 -9.80
N TRP A 345 -1.45 22.24 -10.86
CA TRP A 345 -2.51 21.27 -11.01
C TRP A 345 -2.52 20.22 -9.90
N LEU A 346 -1.36 19.64 -9.58
CA LEU A 346 -1.25 18.59 -8.56
C LEU A 346 -1.70 19.11 -7.18
N ALA A 347 -1.25 20.30 -6.79
CA ALA A 347 -1.66 20.92 -5.53
C ALA A 347 -3.17 21.19 -5.50
N TRP A 348 -3.72 21.74 -6.58
CA TRP A 348 -5.16 21.95 -6.69
C TRP A 348 -5.94 20.63 -6.65
N ALA A 349 -5.52 19.62 -7.42
CA ALA A 349 -6.17 18.32 -7.49
C ALA A 349 -6.28 17.61 -6.12
N LYS A 350 -5.30 17.84 -5.25
CA LYS A 350 -5.23 17.15 -3.96
C LYS A 350 -5.74 17.96 -2.79
N CYS A 351 -5.62 19.29 -2.85
CA CYS A 351 -5.84 20.17 -1.69
C CYS A 351 -7.04 21.11 -1.88
N SER A 352 -7.71 21.09 -3.05
CA SER A 352 -8.97 21.83 -3.23
C SER A 352 -10.13 21.09 -2.57
N GLU A 353 -11.22 21.82 -2.32
CA GLU A 353 -12.47 21.23 -1.81
C GLU A 353 -13.02 20.15 -2.76
N GLU A 354 -12.90 20.37 -4.09
CA GLU A 354 -13.26 19.37 -5.09
C GLU A 354 -12.44 18.08 -4.97
N GLY A 355 -11.13 18.23 -4.80
CA GLY A 355 -10.22 17.09 -4.65
C GLY A 355 -10.50 16.31 -3.39
N GLU A 356 -10.63 16.99 -2.25
CA GLU A 356 -10.93 16.36 -0.96
C GLU A 356 -12.29 15.65 -0.97
N ASN A 357 -13.32 16.26 -1.55
CA ASN A 357 -14.64 15.63 -1.67
C ASN A 357 -14.65 14.40 -2.60
N LEU A 358 -13.73 14.33 -3.55
CA LEU A 358 -13.65 13.19 -4.47
C LEU A 358 -12.84 12.04 -3.90
N ILE A 359 -11.89 12.29 -3.01
CA ILE A 359 -11.10 11.25 -2.32
C ILE A 359 -11.97 10.45 -1.35
N TRP A 360 -12.95 11.08 -0.70
CA TRP A 360 -13.94 10.44 0.18
C TRP A 360 -15.13 9.90 -0.60
#